data_8ccab53c8376bcee1a715484c8602a0e
#
_entry.id   8ccab53c8376bcee1a715484c8602a0e
#
_cell.length_a   1.000
_cell.length_b   1.000
_cell.length_c   1.000
_cell.angle_alpha   90.00
_cell.angle_beta   90.00
_cell.angle_gamma   90.00
#
_symmetry.space_group_name_H-M   'P 1'
#
loop_
_entity.id
_entity.type
_entity.pdbx_description
1 polymer ?
#
loop_
_entity_poly.entity_id
_entity_poly.type
_entity_poly.pdbx_seq_one_letter_code
_entity_poly.pdbx_strand_id
1 'polypeptide(L)'
;MDTQKLLSNYNFKRKDKLRLFFLLSIIIILVASIICFIVLYVKEKNKTESYSKNENKYINLDVESSNYKSYIPLSSWKKCDAKTKLSDYIANITNADNYVPKEDRIAVFDFDGTIFQENDPIYNDYKLYYYRVYNDSKYTPTEEQKKIAAEIKKSMEIGEVSDELIKNVTTTYPELWKDFNMEDYEKYIKDFIDKPCEGFENLKRGDAFYRPMIELIEYLKKNDFQIYISSGAERVQVRTVIDGHVDIPPSNIIGSEYDIIAKNQGSVKGHEYTYDKNTDDFRFNNSFYRSNFRTNKIIGIIREIGKHPLLVFGNAHGDSDMANYVMNNKNYPGLAFMICCDDNTREKCNIQKAEQMKEDCKKNGWIPISMKDDWTTIYGENVIKK
;
A
#
# COMPACT_ATOMS: atom_id res chain seq x y z
N MET A 1 57.76 -68.59 -9.51
CA MET A 1 56.33 -68.22 -9.29
C MET A 1 56.19 -66.72 -9.47
N ASP A 2 55.41 -66.42 -10.43
CA ASP A 2 55.48 -65.31 -11.38
C ASP A 2 55.17 -63.92 -10.75
N THR A 3 56.19 -63.09 -10.68
CA THR A 3 56.11 -61.65 -10.21
C THR A 3 55.12 -60.83 -11.05
N GLN A 4 54.88 -61.18 -12.33
CA GLN A 4 53.90 -60.53 -13.17
C GLN A 4 52.46 -60.82 -12.76
N LYS A 5 52.17 -62.01 -12.22
CA LYS A 5 50.84 -62.38 -11.73
C LYS A 5 50.48 -61.71 -10.39
N LEU A 6 51.45 -61.44 -9.53
CA LEU A 6 51.31 -60.65 -8.29
C LEU A 6 51.06 -59.16 -8.58
N LEU A 7 51.78 -58.56 -9.53
CA LEU A 7 51.61 -57.18 -9.96
C LEU A 7 50.24 -56.97 -10.67
N SER A 8 49.77 -57.90 -11.48
CA SER A 8 48.47 -57.83 -12.13
C SER A 8 47.31 -57.89 -11.08
N ASN A 9 47.40 -58.75 -10.11
CA ASN A 9 46.41 -58.86 -9.00
C ASN A 9 46.44 -57.65 -8.08
N TYR A 10 47.59 -57.01 -7.84
CA TYR A 10 47.71 -55.76 -7.09
C TYR A 10 47.08 -54.57 -7.81
N ASN A 11 47.33 -54.48 -9.10
CA ASN A 11 46.74 -53.43 -9.95
C ASN A 11 45.23 -53.58 -10.12
N PHE A 12 44.71 -54.82 -10.16
CA PHE A 12 43.28 -55.09 -10.22
C PHE A 12 42.61 -54.64 -8.88
N LYS A 13 43.14 -55.01 -7.75
CA LYS A 13 42.65 -54.60 -6.41
C LYS A 13 42.74 -53.08 -6.21
N ARG A 14 43.73 -52.42 -6.79
CA ARG A 14 43.87 -50.95 -6.71
C ARG A 14 42.82 -50.25 -7.57
N LYS A 15 42.49 -50.76 -8.78
CA LYS A 15 41.42 -50.23 -9.63
C LYS A 15 40.04 -50.37 -8.99
N ASP A 16 39.78 -51.49 -8.33
CA ASP A 16 38.50 -51.70 -7.63
C ASP A 16 38.34 -50.81 -6.41
N LYS A 17 39.40 -50.56 -5.66
CA LYS A 17 39.40 -49.55 -4.59
C LYS A 17 39.17 -48.13 -5.09
N LEU A 18 39.73 -47.78 -6.24
CA LEU A 18 39.51 -46.49 -6.88
C LEU A 18 38.06 -46.34 -7.35
N ARG A 19 37.49 -47.38 -7.97
CA ARG A 19 36.09 -47.40 -8.38
C ARG A 19 35.12 -47.28 -7.20
N LEU A 20 35.41 -47.99 -6.11
CA LEU A 20 34.61 -47.90 -4.86
C LEU A 20 34.70 -46.49 -4.26
N PHE A 21 35.87 -45.86 -4.26
CA PHE A 21 36.07 -44.49 -3.80
C PHE A 21 35.26 -43.46 -4.64
N PHE A 22 35.28 -43.64 -5.98
CA PHE A 22 34.47 -42.80 -6.90
C PHE A 22 32.98 -42.99 -6.67
N LEU A 23 32.50 -44.22 -6.48
CA LEU A 23 31.09 -44.52 -6.20
C LEU A 23 30.66 -43.90 -4.86
N LEU A 24 31.47 -43.99 -3.80
CA LEU A 24 31.20 -43.38 -2.51
C LEU A 24 31.15 -41.85 -2.61
N SER A 25 32.05 -41.23 -3.39
CA SER A 25 32.05 -39.79 -3.62
C SER A 25 30.77 -39.33 -4.34
N ILE A 26 30.30 -40.04 -5.32
CA ILE A 26 29.04 -39.76 -6.02
C ILE A 26 27.85 -39.88 -5.07
N ILE A 27 27.81 -40.90 -4.22
CA ILE A 27 26.75 -41.07 -3.21
C ILE A 27 26.74 -39.92 -2.22
N ILE A 28 27.90 -39.47 -1.74
CA ILE A 28 28.02 -38.32 -0.83
C ILE A 28 27.49 -37.04 -1.48
N ILE A 29 27.84 -36.82 -2.77
CA ILE A 29 27.33 -35.63 -3.49
C ILE A 29 25.82 -35.69 -3.68
N LEU A 30 25.27 -36.87 -4.01
CA LEU A 30 23.81 -37.04 -4.15
C LEU A 30 23.08 -36.85 -2.82
N VAL A 31 23.61 -37.36 -1.71
CA VAL A 31 23.04 -37.17 -0.38
C VAL A 31 23.10 -35.68 0.03
N ALA A 32 24.20 -35.00 -0.21
CA ALA A 32 24.34 -33.58 0.05
C ALA A 32 23.35 -32.73 -0.78
N SER A 33 23.14 -33.10 -2.05
CA SER A 33 22.15 -32.44 -2.93
C SER A 33 20.73 -32.65 -2.44
N ILE A 34 20.37 -33.85 -1.98
CA ILE A 34 19.05 -34.14 -1.40
C ILE A 34 18.83 -33.33 -0.11
N ILE A 35 19.83 -33.29 0.76
CA ILE A 35 19.75 -32.48 2.00
C ILE A 35 19.55 -31.00 1.67
N CYS A 36 20.30 -30.47 0.69
CA CYS A 36 20.15 -29.09 0.24
C CYS A 36 18.73 -28.82 -0.30
N PHE A 37 18.20 -29.76 -1.08
CA PHE A 37 16.83 -29.65 -1.62
C PHE A 37 15.77 -29.68 -0.50
N ILE A 38 15.94 -30.55 0.50
CA ILE A 38 15.05 -30.62 1.67
C ILE A 38 15.11 -29.30 2.48
N VAL A 39 16.29 -28.75 2.70
CA VAL A 39 16.47 -27.46 3.42
C VAL A 39 15.81 -26.31 2.65
N LEU A 40 15.97 -26.25 1.33
CA LEU A 40 15.32 -25.25 0.50
C LEU A 40 13.80 -25.42 0.50
N TYR A 41 13.30 -26.64 0.38
CA TYR A 41 11.87 -26.94 0.44
C TYR A 41 11.24 -26.58 1.79
N VAL A 42 11.90 -26.90 2.92
CA VAL A 42 11.43 -26.52 4.27
C VAL A 42 11.47 -25.01 4.44
N LYS A 43 12.49 -24.32 3.91
CA LYS A 43 12.58 -22.85 3.94
C LYS A 43 11.47 -22.20 3.12
N GLU A 44 11.14 -22.77 1.96
CA GLU A 44 10.04 -22.28 1.12
C GLU A 44 8.67 -22.57 1.74
N LYS A 45 8.48 -23.75 2.31
CA LYS A 45 7.28 -24.12 3.05
C LYS A 45 7.06 -23.23 4.29
N ASN A 46 8.11 -22.96 5.06
CA ASN A 46 8.03 -22.05 6.22
C ASN A 46 7.74 -20.60 5.79
N LYS A 47 8.23 -20.19 4.61
CA LYS A 47 7.92 -18.89 4.01
C LYS A 47 6.45 -18.82 3.60
N THR A 48 5.92 -19.88 2.99
CA THR A 48 4.50 -20.00 2.61
C THR A 48 3.59 -20.07 3.84
N GLU A 49 4.00 -20.78 4.90
CA GLU A 49 3.27 -20.80 6.18
C GLU A 49 3.34 -19.45 6.93
N SER A 50 4.43 -18.70 6.78
CA SER A 50 4.55 -17.32 7.27
C SER A 50 3.63 -16.37 6.50
N TYR A 51 3.50 -16.52 5.18
CA TYR A 51 2.52 -15.80 4.37
C TYR A 51 1.08 -16.19 4.75
N SER A 52 0.79 -17.46 4.90
CA SER A 52 -0.52 -17.96 5.36
C SER A 52 -0.87 -17.52 6.79
N LYS A 53 0.11 -17.44 7.71
CA LYS A 53 -0.11 -16.87 9.04
C LYS A 53 -0.32 -15.35 9.01
N ASN A 54 0.31 -14.65 8.08
CA ASN A 54 0.01 -13.24 7.83
C ASN A 54 -1.37 -13.06 7.18
N GLU A 55 -1.75 -13.87 6.20
CA GLU A 55 -3.13 -13.88 5.66
C GLU A 55 -4.18 -14.06 6.77
N ASN A 56 -3.93 -14.96 7.73
CA ASN A 56 -4.80 -15.13 8.89
C ASN A 56 -4.73 -13.96 9.91
N LYS A 57 -3.66 -13.18 9.94
CA LYS A 57 -3.57 -11.99 10.80
C LYS A 57 -4.44 -10.84 10.29
N TYR A 58 -4.66 -10.75 8.97
CA TYR A 58 -5.56 -9.76 8.37
C TYR A 58 -7.06 -10.13 8.48
N ILE A 59 -7.34 -11.42 8.77
CA ILE A 59 -8.71 -11.92 9.00
C ILE A 59 -9.11 -11.82 10.47
N ASN A 60 -8.16 -11.60 11.39
CA ASN A 60 -8.40 -11.58 12.85
C ASN A 60 -8.66 -10.18 13.41
N LEU A 61 -9.51 -9.39 12.77
CA LEU A 61 -10.36 -8.46 13.50
C LEU A 61 -11.66 -9.23 13.84
N ASP A 62 -11.67 -9.84 15.04
CA ASP A 62 -12.80 -10.55 15.63
C ASP A 62 -13.26 -11.87 14.94
N VAL A 63 -12.46 -12.93 14.99
CA VAL A 63 -12.99 -14.29 14.90
C VAL A 63 -12.35 -15.20 15.96
N GLU A 64 -12.70 -15.02 17.22
CA GLU A 64 -12.82 -16.13 18.15
C GLU A 64 -14.25 -16.63 18.16
N SER A 65 -14.52 -17.62 17.38
CA SER A 65 -15.35 -18.79 17.68
C SER A 65 -15.79 -19.48 16.39
N SER A 66 -15.54 -20.78 16.36
CA SER A 66 -16.05 -21.78 15.42
C SER A 66 -17.43 -21.48 14.86
N ASN A 67 -17.49 -21.14 13.59
CA ASN A 67 -18.54 -21.53 12.65
C ASN A 67 -18.21 -20.89 11.30
N TYR A 68 -18.18 -21.63 10.22
CA TYR A 68 -18.17 -21.13 8.85
C TYR A 68 -19.34 -20.16 8.67
N LYS A 69 -19.17 -18.90 9.06
CA LYS A 69 -20.05 -17.83 8.59
C LYS A 69 -19.77 -17.68 7.11
N SER A 70 -20.75 -18.00 6.29
CA SER A 70 -20.74 -17.73 4.86
C SER A 70 -20.22 -16.29 4.65
N TYR A 71 -19.16 -16.13 3.84
CA TYR A 71 -18.69 -14.84 3.43
C TYR A 71 -19.84 -14.03 2.83
N ILE A 72 -20.23 -12.97 3.51
CA ILE A 72 -21.23 -12.02 3.02
C ILE A 72 -20.42 -10.86 2.42
N PRO A 73 -20.36 -10.75 1.08
CA PRO A 73 -19.65 -9.65 0.48
C PRO A 73 -20.26 -8.32 0.87
N LEU A 74 -19.42 -7.34 1.21
CA LEU A 74 -19.84 -6.00 1.58
C LEU A 74 -20.80 -5.97 2.80
N SER A 75 -20.43 -6.71 3.86
CA SER A 75 -21.25 -6.85 5.07
C SER A 75 -21.39 -5.54 5.84
N SER A 76 -20.40 -4.66 5.78
CA SER A 76 -20.43 -3.31 6.36
C SER A 76 -21.16 -2.27 5.50
N TRP A 77 -21.70 -2.68 4.36
CA TRP A 77 -22.53 -1.83 3.51
C TRP A 77 -24.02 -2.10 3.71
N LYS A 78 -24.79 -1.07 3.91
CA LYS A 78 -26.24 -1.15 3.86
C LYS A 78 -26.72 -1.41 2.43
N LYS A 79 -28.02 -1.66 2.27
CA LYS A 79 -28.65 -1.65 0.93
C LYS A 79 -28.74 -0.20 0.45
N CYS A 80 -27.96 0.17 -0.56
CA CYS A 80 -27.87 1.51 -1.10
C CYS A 80 -27.64 1.50 -2.62
N ASP A 81 -27.78 2.66 -3.24
CA ASP A 81 -27.60 2.84 -4.70
C ASP A 81 -26.17 2.52 -5.15
N ALA A 82 -25.17 3.00 -4.41
CA ALA A 82 -23.77 2.74 -4.72
C ALA A 82 -23.42 1.24 -4.72
N LYS A 83 -23.87 0.50 -3.70
CA LYS A 83 -23.68 -0.96 -3.63
C LYS A 83 -24.37 -1.68 -4.78
N THR A 84 -25.61 -1.28 -5.10
CA THR A 84 -26.41 -1.89 -6.19
C THR A 84 -25.71 -1.65 -7.53
N LYS A 85 -25.38 -0.41 -7.87
CA LYS A 85 -24.70 -0.06 -9.13
C LYS A 85 -23.36 -0.79 -9.29
N LEU A 86 -22.59 -0.89 -8.21
CA LEU A 86 -21.32 -1.63 -8.23
C LEU A 86 -21.56 -3.13 -8.50
N SER A 87 -22.51 -3.76 -7.79
CA SER A 87 -22.79 -5.18 -7.94
C SER A 87 -23.33 -5.51 -9.33
N ASP A 88 -24.22 -4.69 -9.85
CA ASP A 88 -24.80 -4.84 -11.19
C ASP A 88 -23.71 -4.65 -12.27
N TYR A 89 -22.84 -3.67 -12.08
CA TYR A 89 -21.70 -3.45 -13.00
C TYR A 89 -20.79 -4.67 -13.04
N ILE A 90 -20.39 -5.21 -11.89
CA ILE A 90 -19.52 -6.39 -11.81
C ILE A 90 -20.21 -7.61 -12.44
N ALA A 91 -21.48 -7.84 -12.12
CA ALA A 91 -22.26 -8.92 -12.73
C ALA A 91 -22.30 -8.77 -14.26
N ASN A 92 -22.48 -7.56 -14.77
CA ASN A 92 -22.53 -7.29 -16.20
C ASN A 92 -21.20 -7.58 -16.90
N ILE A 93 -20.07 -7.09 -16.37
CA ILE A 93 -18.74 -7.28 -17.02
C ILE A 93 -18.16 -8.68 -16.84
N THR A 94 -18.76 -9.50 -15.97
CA THR A 94 -18.39 -10.91 -15.79
C THR A 94 -19.30 -11.86 -16.59
N ASN A 95 -20.40 -11.34 -17.17
CA ASN A 95 -21.32 -12.09 -18.02
C ASN A 95 -20.69 -12.32 -19.42
N ALA A 96 -21.06 -13.43 -20.06
CA ALA A 96 -20.54 -13.81 -21.38
C ALA A 96 -20.82 -12.75 -22.46
N ASP A 97 -21.93 -12.03 -22.40
CA ASP A 97 -22.34 -11.07 -23.42
C ASP A 97 -21.56 -9.74 -23.37
N ASN A 98 -21.08 -9.35 -22.15
CA ASN A 98 -20.37 -8.10 -21.92
C ASN A 98 -19.02 -8.33 -21.21
N TYR A 99 -18.45 -9.50 -21.43
CA TYR A 99 -17.26 -9.94 -20.72
C TYR A 99 -16.06 -9.00 -20.91
N VAL A 100 -15.53 -8.50 -19.79
CA VAL A 100 -14.27 -7.79 -19.76
C VAL A 100 -13.16 -8.75 -19.30
N PRO A 101 -12.06 -8.90 -20.07
CA PRO A 101 -10.94 -9.75 -19.67
C PRO A 101 -10.39 -9.36 -18.28
N LYS A 102 -9.92 -10.37 -17.51
CA LYS A 102 -9.42 -10.16 -16.14
C LYS A 102 -8.26 -9.17 -16.09
N GLU A 103 -7.39 -9.22 -17.12
CA GLU A 103 -6.25 -8.32 -17.28
C GLU A 103 -6.64 -6.85 -17.52
N ASP A 104 -7.89 -6.57 -17.85
CA ASP A 104 -8.43 -5.22 -18.05
C ASP A 104 -9.32 -4.77 -16.87
N ARG A 105 -9.60 -5.67 -15.91
CA ARG A 105 -10.34 -5.31 -14.69
C ARG A 105 -9.44 -4.61 -13.71
N ILE A 106 -9.38 -3.30 -13.78
CA ILE A 106 -8.53 -2.44 -12.95
C ILE A 106 -9.40 -1.48 -12.16
N ALA A 107 -9.19 -1.41 -10.84
CA ALA A 107 -9.78 -0.43 -9.95
C ALA A 107 -8.67 0.42 -9.32
N VAL A 108 -8.85 1.73 -9.31
CA VAL A 108 -7.93 2.69 -8.70
C VAL A 108 -8.62 3.38 -7.53
N PHE A 109 -7.94 3.46 -6.43
CA PHE A 109 -8.41 4.11 -5.21
C PHE A 109 -7.50 5.29 -4.87
N ASP A 110 -8.06 6.41 -4.45
CA ASP A 110 -7.33 7.34 -3.61
C ASP A 110 -7.10 6.72 -2.22
N PHE A 111 -6.21 7.32 -1.43
CA PHE A 111 -5.84 6.78 -0.12
C PHE A 111 -6.54 7.52 1.02
N ASP A 112 -6.13 8.76 1.31
CA ASP A 112 -6.64 9.55 2.42
C ASP A 112 -8.10 9.97 2.18
N GLY A 113 -8.99 9.68 3.11
CA GLY A 113 -10.43 9.95 2.98
C GLY A 113 -11.18 8.96 2.08
N THR A 114 -10.48 8.01 1.44
CA THR A 114 -11.06 7.00 0.56
C THR A 114 -10.99 5.60 1.15
N ILE A 115 -9.81 5.11 1.50
CA ILE A 115 -9.62 3.82 2.17
C ILE A 115 -9.03 3.98 3.57
N PHE A 116 -8.41 5.11 3.85
CA PHE A 116 -7.75 5.46 5.09
C PHE A 116 -8.26 6.80 5.61
N GLN A 117 -8.19 7.01 6.92
CA GLN A 117 -8.63 8.23 7.56
C GLN A 117 -7.90 9.47 7.04
N GLU A 118 -8.66 10.56 6.85
CA GLU A 118 -8.12 11.87 6.40
C GLU A 118 -7.96 12.86 7.56
N ASN A 119 -8.93 12.95 8.45
CA ASN A 119 -9.16 14.12 9.31
C ASN A 119 -8.95 13.88 10.83
N ASP A 120 -8.07 13.00 11.27
CA ASP A 120 -7.76 12.87 12.70
C ASP A 120 -6.31 13.29 13.06
N PRO A 121 -6.10 14.56 13.28
CA PRO A 121 -6.93 15.71 12.92
C PRO A 121 -6.66 16.24 11.50
N ILE A 122 -5.71 15.66 10.77
CA ILE A 122 -5.26 16.04 9.44
C ILE A 122 -4.56 14.85 8.76
N TYR A 123 -4.19 14.97 7.47
CA TYR A 123 -3.43 13.97 6.72
C TYR A 123 -2.24 13.39 7.48
N ASN A 124 -1.98 12.10 7.29
CA ASN A 124 -0.97 11.39 8.07
C ASN A 124 0.46 11.93 7.86
N ASP A 125 0.83 12.39 6.67
CA ASP A 125 2.13 12.97 6.36
C ASP A 125 2.36 14.32 7.10
N TYR A 126 1.33 15.15 7.25
CA TYR A 126 1.38 16.39 8.03
C TYR A 126 1.51 16.09 9.52
N LYS A 127 0.81 15.07 10.03
CA LYS A 127 0.98 14.62 11.42
C LYS A 127 2.39 14.09 11.68
N LEU A 128 2.95 13.36 10.74
CA LEU A 128 4.31 12.83 10.81
C LEU A 128 5.34 13.96 10.81
N TYR A 129 5.16 14.99 9.94
CA TYR A 129 5.98 16.21 9.93
C TYR A 129 5.95 16.90 11.30
N TYR A 130 4.74 17.19 11.81
CA TYR A 130 4.54 17.82 13.11
C TYR A 130 5.20 17.01 14.23
N TYR A 131 4.99 15.70 14.23
CA TYR A 131 5.57 14.80 15.22
C TYR A 131 7.10 14.83 15.20
N ARG A 132 7.71 14.80 14.02
CA ARG A 132 9.17 14.88 13.86
C ARG A 132 9.74 16.17 14.43
N VAL A 133 9.05 17.28 14.20
CA VAL A 133 9.52 18.61 14.63
C VAL A 133 9.34 18.86 16.14
N TYR A 134 8.23 18.44 16.72
CA TYR A 134 7.89 18.81 18.11
C TYR A 134 7.97 17.68 19.13
N ASN A 135 7.91 16.42 18.70
CA ASN A 135 7.82 15.28 19.60
C ASN A 135 9.03 14.34 19.52
N ASP A 136 9.87 14.46 18.48
CA ASP A 136 11.09 13.68 18.37
C ASP A 136 12.27 14.40 19.04
N SER A 137 12.61 13.97 20.26
CA SER A 137 13.72 14.56 21.02
C SER A 137 15.10 14.35 20.40
N LYS A 138 15.23 13.47 19.38
CA LYS A 138 16.49 13.22 18.68
C LYS A 138 16.68 14.13 17.45
N TYR A 139 15.63 14.87 17.08
CA TYR A 139 15.66 15.77 15.93
C TYR A 139 15.83 17.23 16.36
N THR A 140 16.68 17.96 15.67
CA THR A 140 16.86 19.41 15.86
C THR A 140 16.29 20.14 14.64
N PRO A 141 15.05 20.65 14.70
CA PRO A 141 14.41 21.32 13.58
C PRO A 141 14.98 22.71 13.33
N THR A 142 14.96 23.15 12.07
CA THR A 142 15.25 24.53 11.69
C THR A 142 14.12 25.46 12.11
N GLU A 143 14.37 26.79 12.13
CA GLU A 143 13.31 27.78 12.41
C GLU A 143 12.20 27.77 11.34
N GLU A 144 12.52 27.46 10.09
CA GLU A 144 11.55 27.29 9.01
C GLU A 144 10.65 26.09 9.27
N GLN A 145 11.21 24.93 9.61
CA GLN A 145 10.45 23.73 9.94
C GLN A 145 9.53 23.93 11.15
N LYS A 146 10.00 24.68 12.17
CA LYS A 146 9.14 25.04 13.32
C LYS A 146 7.95 25.92 12.92
N LYS A 147 8.16 26.90 12.02
CA LYS A 147 7.07 27.73 11.48
C LYS A 147 6.04 26.89 10.73
N ILE A 148 6.51 26.01 9.83
CA ILE A 148 5.63 25.09 9.07
C ILE A 148 4.86 24.16 10.03
N ALA A 149 5.52 23.59 11.02
CA ALA A 149 4.86 22.74 12.00
C ALA A 149 3.82 23.51 12.86
N ALA A 150 4.04 24.80 13.14
CA ALA A 150 3.05 25.65 13.78
C ALA A 150 1.83 25.92 12.88
N GLU A 151 2.03 26.09 11.57
CA GLU A 151 0.94 26.19 10.59
C GLU A 151 0.17 24.87 10.45
N ILE A 152 0.87 23.73 10.44
CA ILE A 152 0.24 22.40 10.50
C ILE A 152 -0.65 22.29 11.74
N LYS A 153 -0.16 22.68 12.91
CA LYS A 153 -0.95 22.67 14.16
C LYS A 153 -2.22 23.50 14.01
N LYS A 154 -2.12 24.70 13.46
CA LYS A 154 -3.28 25.55 13.19
C LYS A 154 -4.26 24.88 12.22
N SER A 155 -3.77 24.25 11.16
CA SER A 155 -4.60 23.50 10.22
C SER A 155 -5.29 22.29 10.88
N MET A 156 -4.67 21.64 11.86
CA MET A 156 -5.29 20.59 12.67
C MET A 156 -6.49 21.11 13.47
N GLU A 157 -6.43 22.35 13.96
CA GLU A 157 -7.50 22.97 14.76
C GLU A 157 -8.69 23.40 13.87
N ILE A 158 -8.43 23.91 12.68
CA ILE A 158 -9.48 24.40 11.75
C ILE A 158 -9.98 23.33 10.76
N GLY A 159 -9.25 22.23 10.56
CA GLY A 159 -9.62 21.17 9.62
C GLY A 159 -9.43 21.54 8.15
N GLU A 160 -8.57 22.53 7.84
CA GLU A 160 -8.29 22.96 6.46
C GLU A 160 -6.79 23.14 6.23
N VAL A 161 -6.36 22.81 5.01
CA VAL A 161 -4.98 22.94 4.55
C VAL A 161 -4.93 23.95 3.41
N SER A 162 -4.13 25.01 3.54
CA SER A 162 -3.95 26.00 2.49
C SER A 162 -2.96 25.52 1.41
N ASP A 163 -3.09 26.05 0.20
CA ASP A 163 -2.16 25.77 -0.92
C ASP A 163 -0.71 26.18 -0.54
N GLU A 164 -0.55 27.24 0.25
CA GLU A 164 0.75 27.69 0.74
C GLU A 164 1.36 26.66 1.71
N LEU A 165 0.57 26.12 2.64
CA LEU A 165 1.04 25.06 3.53
C LEU A 165 1.40 23.78 2.78
N ILE A 166 0.60 23.38 1.78
CA ILE A 166 0.92 22.26 0.89
C ILE A 166 2.29 22.46 0.27
N LYS A 167 2.53 23.64 -0.31
CA LYS A 167 3.81 23.98 -0.95
C LYS A 167 4.98 23.91 0.05
N ASN A 168 4.81 24.53 1.23
CA ASN A 168 5.85 24.62 2.25
C ASN A 168 6.20 23.24 2.80
N VAL A 169 5.21 22.40 3.11
CA VAL A 169 5.42 21.01 3.55
C VAL A 169 6.14 20.23 2.45
N THR A 170 5.61 20.23 1.23
CA THR A 170 6.20 19.48 0.11
C THR A 170 7.66 19.84 -0.12
N THR A 171 8.03 21.12 0.01
CA THR A 171 9.40 21.58 -0.26
C THR A 171 10.37 21.17 0.82
N THR A 172 9.94 21.13 2.09
CA THR A 172 10.82 20.91 3.26
C THR A 172 10.77 19.48 3.80
N TYR A 173 9.81 18.68 3.35
CA TYR A 173 9.61 17.31 3.84
C TYR A 173 10.84 16.41 3.68
N PRO A 174 11.56 16.38 2.53
CA PRO A 174 12.73 15.51 2.39
C PRO A 174 13.85 15.84 3.37
N GLU A 175 13.99 17.12 3.74
CA GLU A 175 15.05 17.55 4.67
C GLU A 175 14.87 16.99 6.08
N LEU A 176 13.61 16.68 6.48
CA LEU A 176 13.35 16.02 7.77
C LEU A 176 14.01 14.63 7.85
N TRP A 177 14.24 13.99 6.73
CA TRP A 177 14.67 12.59 6.61
C TRP A 177 16.05 12.41 5.99
N LYS A 178 16.79 13.50 5.74
CA LYS A 178 18.09 13.46 5.06
C LYS A 178 19.13 12.54 5.71
N ASP A 179 19.01 12.32 7.02
CA ASP A 179 19.92 11.46 7.79
C ASP A 179 19.45 9.99 7.84
N PHE A 180 18.27 9.69 7.29
CA PHE A 180 17.71 8.35 7.24
C PHE A 180 18.02 7.67 5.90
N ASN A 181 18.31 6.37 5.93
CA ASN A 181 18.13 5.52 4.77
C ASN A 181 16.65 5.12 4.63
N MET A 182 16.28 4.45 3.54
CA MET A 182 14.88 4.09 3.29
C MET A 182 14.32 3.15 4.36
N GLU A 183 15.11 2.19 4.86
CA GLU A 183 14.72 1.25 5.89
C GLU A 183 14.47 1.94 7.23
N ASP A 184 15.34 2.89 7.61
CA ASP A 184 15.18 3.68 8.84
C ASP A 184 13.94 4.59 8.75
N TYR A 185 13.67 5.15 7.57
CA TYR A 185 12.48 5.96 7.31
C TYR A 185 11.19 5.14 7.44
N GLU A 186 11.13 3.98 6.78
CA GLU A 186 9.99 3.05 6.90
C GLU A 186 9.78 2.61 8.37
N LYS A 187 10.86 2.28 9.06
CA LYS A 187 10.79 1.95 10.49
C LYS A 187 10.23 3.08 11.32
N TYR A 188 10.66 4.32 11.06
CA TYR A 188 10.16 5.49 11.80
C TYR A 188 8.66 5.69 11.58
N ILE A 189 8.19 5.50 10.34
CA ILE A 189 6.74 5.55 10.03
C ILE A 189 6.01 4.44 10.79
N LYS A 190 6.51 3.20 10.80
CA LYS A 190 5.91 2.08 11.54
C LYS A 190 5.81 2.38 13.04
N ASP A 191 6.86 2.93 13.65
CA ASP A 191 6.87 3.34 15.05
C ASP A 191 5.88 4.51 15.33
N PHE A 192 5.63 5.37 14.35
CA PHE A 192 4.68 6.46 14.44
C PHE A 192 3.22 6.00 14.32
N ILE A 193 2.92 5.14 13.34
CA ILE A 193 1.54 4.67 13.12
C ILE A 193 1.08 3.64 14.16
N ASP A 194 1.99 3.03 14.91
CA ASP A 194 1.65 2.16 16.07
C ASP A 194 1.08 2.94 17.28
N LYS A 195 1.14 4.28 17.24
CA LYS A 195 0.60 5.13 18.30
C LYS A 195 -0.92 5.26 18.21
N PRO A 196 -1.60 5.51 19.35
CA PRO A 196 -3.05 5.75 19.36
C PRO A 196 -3.46 6.91 18.46
N CYS A 197 -4.62 6.78 17.83
CA CYS A 197 -5.35 7.87 17.20
C CYS A 197 -5.89 8.84 18.27
N GLU A 198 -5.65 10.13 18.11
CA GLU A 198 -5.98 11.10 19.17
C GLU A 198 -7.49 11.33 19.30
N GLY A 199 -8.21 11.33 18.19
CA GLY A 199 -9.65 11.56 18.14
C GLY A 199 -10.52 10.34 18.41
N PHE A 200 -9.91 9.16 18.66
CA PHE A 200 -10.64 7.91 18.82
C PHE A 200 -10.15 7.09 20.02
N GLU A 201 -11.05 6.28 20.58
CA GLU A 201 -10.70 5.21 21.50
C GLU A 201 -10.58 3.89 20.71
N ASN A 202 -9.66 3.03 21.17
CA ASN A 202 -9.42 1.71 20.60
C ASN A 202 -8.98 1.71 19.12
N LEU A 203 -8.37 2.78 18.65
CA LEU A 203 -7.85 2.91 17.29
C LEU A 203 -6.39 3.36 17.32
N LYS A 204 -5.50 2.64 16.66
CA LYS A 204 -4.16 3.08 16.32
C LYS A 204 -4.18 3.85 14.99
N ARG A 205 -3.19 4.74 14.79
CA ARG A 205 -3.09 5.50 13.54
C ARG A 205 -2.98 4.60 12.31
N GLY A 206 -2.19 3.52 12.39
CA GLY A 206 -2.02 2.55 11.30
C GLY A 206 -3.23 1.67 11.03
N ASP A 207 -4.18 1.58 11.98
CA ASP A 207 -5.39 0.75 11.84
C ASP A 207 -6.60 1.56 11.32
N ALA A 208 -6.40 2.86 11.01
CA ALA A 208 -7.49 3.77 10.67
C ALA A 208 -8.00 3.60 9.22
N PHE A 209 -8.15 2.36 8.79
CA PHE A 209 -8.74 2.00 7.50
C PHE A 209 -10.27 1.92 7.60
N TYR A 210 -10.96 2.43 6.58
CA TYR A 210 -12.41 2.31 6.48
C TYR A 210 -12.80 0.88 6.15
N ARG A 211 -13.36 0.17 7.13
CA ARG A 211 -13.74 -1.24 7.00
C ARG A 211 -14.60 -1.53 5.76
N PRO A 212 -15.62 -0.72 5.40
CA PRO A 212 -16.40 -0.95 4.19
C PRO A 212 -15.55 -0.92 2.91
N MET A 213 -14.50 -0.10 2.87
CA MET A 213 -13.62 0.00 1.72
C MET A 213 -12.63 -1.16 1.65
N ILE A 214 -12.19 -1.68 2.77
CA ILE A 214 -11.39 -2.92 2.80
C ILE A 214 -12.22 -4.11 2.30
N GLU A 215 -13.47 -4.24 2.76
CA GLU A 215 -14.39 -5.26 2.24
C GLU A 215 -14.64 -5.12 0.74
N LEU A 216 -14.69 -3.87 0.25
CA LEU A 216 -14.84 -3.57 -1.18
C LEU A 216 -13.62 -4.02 -1.98
N ILE A 217 -12.41 -3.73 -1.50
CA ILE A 217 -11.16 -4.19 -2.13
C ILE A 217 -11.15 -5.72 -2.23
N GLU A 218 -11.49 -6.42 -1.15
CA GLU A 218 -11.57 -7.88 -1.14
C GLU A 218 -12.65 -8.43 -2.11
N TYR A 219 -13.80 -7.75 -2.18
CA TYR A 219 -14.87 -8.09 -3.11
C TYR A 219 -14.42 -7.95 -4.56
N LEU A 220 -13.72 -6.85 -4.89
CA LEU A 220 -13.19 -6.61 -6.23
C LEU A 220 -12.10 -7.64 -6.60
N LYS A 221 -11.17 -7.95 -5.69
CA LYS A 221 -10.14 -8.99 -5.89
C LYS A 221 -10.77 -10.36 -6.18
N LYS A 222 -11.85 -10.73 -5.47
CA LYS A 222 -12.58 -11.98 -5.75
C LYS A 222 -13.30 -12.01 -7.10
N ASN A 223 -13.49 -10.84 -7.71
CA ASN A 223 -13.99 -10.68 -9.06
C ASN A 223 -12.87 -10.39 -10.08
N ASP A 224 -11.64 -10.81 -9.75
CA ASP A 224 -10.45 -10.71 -10.60
C ASP A 224 -10.03 -9.28 -10.96
N PHE A 225 -10.34 -8.28 -10.11
CA PHE A 225 -9.82 -6.94 -10.29
C PHE A 225 -8.39 -6.81 -9.76
N GLN A 226 -7.56 -6.12 -10.51
CA GLN A 226 -6.28 -5.58 -10.06
C GLN A 226 -6.53 -4.26 -9.34
N ILE A 227 -6.02 -4.16 -8.11
CA ILE A 227 -6.22 -2.98 -7.27
C ILE A 227 -4.97 -2.12 -7.28
N TYR A 228 -5.16 -0.83 -7.51
CA TYR A 228 -4.11 0.19 -7.45
C TYR A 228 -4.53 1.33 -6.52
N ILE A 229 -3.53 1.93 -5.86
CA ILE A 229 -3.70 3.17 -5.10
C ILE A 229 -3.07 4.31 -5.89
N SER A 230 -3.75 5.46 -5.94
CA SER A 230 -3.21 6.70 -6.51
C SER A 230 -3.41 7.84 -5.52
N SER A 231 -2.43 8.04 -4.64
CA SER A 231 -2.45 8.98 -3.52
C SER A 231 -1.67 10.26 -3.82
N GLY A 232 -2.12 11.38 -3.23
CA GLY A 232 -1.35 12.61 -3.15
C GLY A 232 -0.21 12.55 -2.12
N ALA A 233 -0.30 11.67 -1.12
CA ALA A 233 0.71 11.47 -0.10
C ALA A 233 2.01 10.87 -0.66
N GLU A 234 3.09 10.92 0.13
CA GLU A 234 4.39 10.38 -0.24
C GLU A 234 4.31 8.84 -0.38
N ARG A 235 4.84 8.32 -1.51
CA ARG A 235 4.67 6.92 -1.94
C ARG A 235 5.19 5.90 -0.92
N VAL A 236 6.38 6.12 -0.34
CA VAL A 236 6.98 5.18 0.62
C VAL A 236 6.17 5.16 1.91
N GLN A 237 5.66 6.32 2.33
CA GLN A 237 4.77 6.40 3.49
C GLN A 237 3.48 5.62 3.26
N VAL A 238 2.82 5.79 2.11
CA VAL A 238 1.58 5.04 1.79
C VAL A 238 1.86 3.54 1.76
N ARG A 239 2.96 3.11 1.14
CA ARG A 239 3.39 1.70 1.14
C ARG A 239 3.57 1.16 2.55
N THR A 240 4.23 1.93 3.41
CA THR A 240 4.51 1.53 4.80
C THR A 240 3.24 1.45 5.64
N VAL A 241 2.28 2.36 5.44
CA VAL A 241 0.99 2.34 6.16
C VAL A 241 0.12 1.17 5.70
N ILE A 242 0.12 0.85 4.41
CA ILE A 242 -0.66 -0.27 3.85
C ILE A 242 -0.06 -1.63 4.21
N ASP A 243 1.28 -1.70 4.36
CA ASP A 243 2.00 -2.94 4.65
C ASP A 243 1.47 -3.59 5.92
N GLY A 244 0.94 -4.77 5.73
CA GLY A 244 0.39 -5.52 6.83
C GLY A 244 -1.08 -5.22 7.17
N HIS A 245 -1.75 -4.29 6.48
CA HIS A 245 -3.15 -3.92 6.73
C HIS A 245 -4.07 -4.24 5.56
N VAL A 246 -3.60 -4.06 4.34
CA VAL A 246 -4.37 -4.33 3.13
C VAL A 246 -3.52 -5.13 2.14
N ASP A 247 -4.05 -6.20 1.58
CA ASP A 247 -3.34 -7.04 0.61
C ASP A 247 -3.31 -6.38 -0.78
N ILE A 248 -2.48 -5.34 -0.89
CA ILE A 248 -2.16 -4.64 -2.14
C ILE A 248 -0.63 -4.66 -2.31
N PRO A 249 -0.11 -5.17 -3.43
CA PRO A 249 1.33 -5.18 -3.67
C PRO A 249 1.92 -3.76 -3.62
N PRO A 250 3.10 -3.55 -3.02
CA PRO A 250 3.76 -2.24 -3.01
C PRO A 250 4.00 -1.63 -4.40
N SER A 251 4.14 -2.48 -5.43
CA SER A 251 4.23 -2.06 -6.84
C SER A 251 2.96 -1.37 -7.35
N ASN A 252 1.80 -1.65 -6.76
CA ASN A 252 0.51 -1.11 -7.16
C ASN A 252 0.16 0.22 -6.45
N ILE A 253 1.14 0.84 -5.77
CA ILE A 253 0.96 2.10 -5.07
C ILE A 253 1.66 3.21 -5.83
N ILE A 254 0.88 4.16 -6.32
CA ILE A 254 1.28 5.38 -7.00
C ILE A 254 1.11 6.53 -6.00
N GLY A 255 2.15 7.32 -5.78
CA GLY A 255 2.13 8.42 -4.82
C GLY A 255 2.94 9.62 -5.30
N SER A 256 2.97 10.68 -4.52
CA SER A 256 3.97 11.73 -4.69
C SER A 256 5.35 11.19 -4.34
N GLU A 257 6.38 11.71 -4.97
CA GLU A 257 7.74 11.18 -4.86
C GLU A 257 8.75 12.30 -4.67
N TYR A 258 9.72 12.03 -3.84
CA TYR A 258 10.96 12.79 -3.73
C TYR A 258 12.08 12.04 -4.44
N ASP A 259 13.10 12.77 -4.89
CA ASP A 259 14.29 12.14 -5.43
C ASP A 259 14.96 11.24 -4.40
N ILE A 260 15.38 10.08 -4.85
CA ILE A 260 16.15 9.12 -4.05
C ILE A 260 17.54 8.97 -4.69
N ILE A 261 18.57 9.09 -3.88
CA ILE A 261 19.97 8.95 -4.30
C ILE A 261 20.71 7.92 -3.45
N ALA A 262 21.79 7.35 -4.01
CA ALA A 262 22.73 6.58 -3.21
C ALA A 262 23.50 7.52 -2.26
N LYS A 263 23.79 7.07 -1.05
CA LYS A 263 24.44 7.83 0.02
C LYS A 263 25.71 8.57 -0.41
N ASN A 264 26.55 7.91 -1.20
CA ASN A 264 27.82 8.44 -1.64
C ASN A 264 27.78 9.07 -3.04
N GLN A 265 26.59 9.16 -3.66
CA GLN A 265 26.40 9.68 -5.02
C GLN A 265 26.74 11.18 -5.12
N GLY A 266 26.42 11.97 -4.09
CA GLY A 266 26.63 13.42 -4.07
C GLY A 266 25.90 14.10 -5.25
N SER A 267 26.63 14.93 -6.01
CA SER A 267 26.12 15.64 -7.18
C SER A 267 26.25 14.86 -8.50
N VAL A 268 26.80 13.66 -8.48
CA VAL A 268 26.93 12.79 -9.66
C VAL A 268 25.55 12.32 -10.09
N LYS A 269 25.25 12.38 -11.40
CA LYS A 269 23.96 11.92 -11.91
C LYS A 269 23.84 10.40 -11.77
N GLY A 270 22.65 9.89 -11.46
CA GLY A 270 22.45 8.47 -11.21
C GLY A 270 22.90 7.54 -12.35
N HIS A 271 22.80 7.98 -13.63
CA HIS A 271 23.28 7.20 -14.77
C HIS A 271 24.82 7.22 -14.96
N GLU A 272 25.52 8.09 -14.23
CA GLU A 272 26.98 8.20 -14.21
C GLU A 272 27.60 7.62 -12.93
N TYR A 273 26.75 7.35 -11.91
CA TYR A 273 27.16 6.82 -10.62
C TYR A 273 27.13 5.28 -10.62
N THR A 274 28.14 4.67 -10.03
CA THR A 274 28.20 3.22 -9.84
C THR A 274 27.89 2.89 -8.38
N TYR A 275 26.80 2.19 -8.13
CA TYR A 275 26.38 1.74 -6.80
C TYR A 275 27.42 0.78 -6.18
N ASP A 276 27.87 1.09 -4.96
CA ASP A 276 28.71 0.22 -4.16
C ASP A 276 27.90 -0.47 -3.06
N LYS A 277 27.70 -1.76 -3.21
CA LYS A 277 26.93 -2.60 -2.28
C LYS A 277 27.45 -2.64 -0.84
N ASN A 278 28.70 -2.22 -0.60
CA ASN A 278 29.33 -2.28 0.72
C ASN A 278 29.20 -0.96 1.48
N THR A 279 28.99 0.15 0.79
CA THR A 279 29.07 1.50 1.37
C THR A 279 27.85 2.36 1.09
N ASP A 280 27.03 2.02 0.06
CA ASP A 280 25.85 2.75 -0.29
C ASP A 280 24.59 2.16 0.35
N ASP A 281 23.76 3.04 0.84
CA ASP A 281 22.32 2.89 1.07
C ASP A 281 21.58 3.93 0.21
N PHE A 282 20.23 3.90 0.20
CA PHE A 282 19.42 4.88 -0.51
C PHE A 282 18.75 5.83 0.46
N ARG A 283 18.72 7.13 0.10
CA ARG A 283 18.23 8.25 0.93
C ARG A 283 17.45 9.24 0.10
N PHE A 284 16.59 10.00 0.74
CA PHE A 284 16.00 11.16 0.09
C PHE A 284 17.08 12.18 -0.27
N ASN A 285 17.01 12.68 -1.50
CA ASN A 285 17.66 13.92 -1.91
C ASN A 285 16.73 15.09 -1.54
N ASN A 286 17.28 16.27 -1.29
CA ASN A 286 16.52 17.48 -0.96
C ASN A 286 15.80 18.08 -2.17
N SER A 287 15.22 17.25 -3.03
CA SER A 287 14.45 17.66 -4.19
C SER A 287 13.15 16.87 -4.33
N PHE A 288 12.16 17.57 -4.81
CA PHE A 288 10.85 17.00 -5.10
C PHE A 288 10.85 16.49 -6.54
N TYR A 289 10.54 15.23 -6.72
CA TYR A 289 10.54 14.59 -8.03
C TYR A 289 9.19 14.73 -8.75
N ARG A 290 8.11 14.33 -8.09
CA ARG A 290 6.78 14.29 -8.72
C ARG A 290 5.65 14.45 -7.72
N SER A 291 4.75 15.38 -8.00
CA SER A 291 3.44 15.46 -7.33
C SER A 291 2.43 14.52 -7.99
N ASN A 292 1.61 13.83 -7.21
CA ASN A 292 0.56 12.95 -7.71
C ASN A 292 -0.84 13.50 -7.38
N PHE A 293 -1.06 14.79 -7.66
CA PHE A 293 -2.35 15.47 -7.46
C PHE A 293 -3.04 15.78 -8.78
N ARG A 294 -4.38 15.78 -8.80
CA ARG A 294 -5.22 16.19 -9.95
C ARG A 294 -4.80 15.43 -11.23
N THR A 295 -4.54 16.13 -12.32
CA THR A 295 -4.12 15.54 -13.60
C THR A 295 -2.89 14.64 -13.48
N ASN A 296 -2.00 14.88 -12.50
CA ASN A 296 -0.85 14.02 -12.29
C ASN A 296 -1.25 12.62 -11.81
N LYS A 297 -2.42 12.43 -11.17
CA LYS A 297 -2.96 11.09 -10.87
C LYS A 297 -3.22 10.32 -12.17
N ILE A 298 -3.77 10.97 -13.20
CA ILE A 298 -3.95 10.38 -14.53
C ILE A 298 -2.60 10.02 -15.16
N ILE A 299 -1.63 10.93 -15.09
CA ILE A 299 -0.29 10.69 -15.63
C ILE A 299 0.38 9.50 -14.91
N GLY A 300 0.19 9.40 -13.58
CA GLY A 300 0.62 8.25 -12.79
C GLY A 300 -0.01 6.94 -13.26
N ILE A 301 -1.33 6.91 -13.46
CA ILE A 301 -2.07 5.76 -14.01
C ILE A 301 -1.50 5.35 -15.38
N ILE A 302 -1.31 6.30 -16.29
CA ILE A 302 -0.77 6.02 -17.64
C ILE A 302 0.63 5.42 -17.58
N ARG A 303 1.50 5.93 -16.69
CA ARG A 303 2.91 5.50 -16.59
C ARG A 303 3.09 4.18 -15.88
N GLU A 304 2.38 3.97 -14.76
CA GLU A 304 2.60 2.85 -13.85
C GLU A 304 1.71 1.65 -14.18
N ILE A 305 0.47 1.90 -14.66
CA ILE A 305 -0.49 0.85 -14.98
C ILE A 305 -0.47 0.53 -16.48
N GLY A 306 -0.38 1.55 -17.35
CA GLY A 306 -0.36 1.40 -18.81
C GLY A 306 -1.71 0.97 -19.40
N LYS A 307 -2.76 0.86 -18.59
CA LYS A 307 -4.12 0.50 -18.99
C LYS A 307 -5.12 1.50 -18.42
N HIS A 308 -6.29 1.61 -19.05
CA HIS A 308 -7.37 2.49 -18.62
C HIS A 308 -8.22 1.76 -17.56
N PRO A 309 -8.31 2.26 -16.32
CA PRO A 309 -9.10 1.59 -15.29
C PRO A 309 -10.60 1.57 -15.58
N LEU A 310 -11.31 0.62 -15.00
CA LEU A 310 -12.76 0.50 -15.07
C LEU A 310 -13.48 1.17 -13.90
N LEU A 311 -12.85 1.15 -12.74
CA LEU A 311 -13.40 1.69 -11.50
C LEU A 311 -12.43 2.67 -10.87
N VAL A 312 -12.97 3.73 -10.32
CA VAL A 312 -12.24 4.68 -9.49
C VAL A 312 -13.01 5.02 -8.24
N PHE A 313 -12.30 5.17 -7.13
CA PHE A 313 -12.82 5.60 -5.84
C PHE A 313 -11.98 6.75 -5.33
N GLY A 314 -12.63 7.83 -4.93
CA GLY A 314 -12.01 9.04 -4.39
C GLY A 314 -12.92 9.75 -3.40
N ASN A 315 -12.50 10.89 -2.85
CA ASN A 315 -13.30 11.66 -1.89
C ASN A 315 -13.20 13.18 -2.05
N ALA A 316 -12.26 13.66 -2.86
CA ALA A 316 -11.92 15.07 -2.94
C ALA A 316 -11.86 15.60 -4.38
N HIS A 317 -11.85 16.93 -4.53
CA HIS A 317 -11.64 17.57 -5.85
C HIS A 317 -10.32 17.16 -6.52
N GLY A 318 -9.32 16.75 -5.73
CA GLY A 318 -8.07 16.20 -6.25
C GLY A 318 -8.24 14.93 -7.08
N ASP A 319 -9.37 14.23 -6.93
CA ASP A 319 -9.70 12.96 -7.59
C ASP A 319 -10.60 13.15 -8.83
N SER A 320 -11.16 14.36 -9.01
CA SER A 320 -12.11 14.65 -10.08
C SER A 320 -11.55 14.33 -11.47
N ASP A 321 -10.27 14.64 -11.70
CA ASP A 321 -9.61 14.37 -12.98
C ASP A 321 -9.50 12.86 -13.23
N MET A 322 -9.13 12.10 -12.18
CA MET A 322 -9.06 10.64 -12.23
C MET A 322 -10.46 10.03 -12.47
N ALA A 323 -11.50 10.56 -11.80
CA ALA A 323 -12.87 10.13 -11.97
C ALA A 323 -13.35 10.35 -13.43
N ASN A 324 -13.15 11.54 -13.96
CA ASN A 324 -13.49 11.85 -15.36
C ASN A 324 -12.69 11.02 -16.36
N TYR A 325 -11.42 10.78 -16.07
CA TYR A 325 -10.58 9.93 -16.93
C TYR A 325 -11.17 8.51 -17.03
N VAL A 326 -11.49 7.88 -15.91
CA VAL A 326 -12.05 6.52 -15.88
C VAL A 326 -13.40 6.46 -16.60
N MET A 327 -14.29 7.43 -16.39
CA MET A 327 -15.58 7.48 -17.07
C MET A 327 -15.47 7.73 -18.59
N ASN A 328 -14.36 8.28 -19.06
CA ASN A 328 -14.08 8.49 -20.48
C ASN A 328 -13.39 7.28 -21.15
N ASN A 329 -13.38 6.11 -20.51
CA ASN A 329 -12.85 4.89 -21.12
C ASN A 329 -13.62 4.56 -22.40
N LYS A 330 -12.90 4.40 -23.51
CA LYS A 330 -13.50 4.16 -24.84
C LYS A 330 -13.71 2.69 -25.16
N ASN A 331 -13.07 1.82 -24.41
CA ASN A 331 -13.15 0.36 -24.62
C ASN A 331 -14.28 -0.27 -23.82
N TYR A 332 -14.44 0.19 -22.57
CA TYR A 332 -15.42 -0.34 -21.62
C TYR A 332 -16.04 0.80 -20.81
N PRO A 333 -17.32 0.75 -20.46
CA PRO A 333 -17.92 1.73 -19.55
C PRO A 333 -17.21 1.73 -18.20
N GLY A 334 -16.73 2.88 -17.75
CA GLY A 334 -16.12 3.08 -16.45
C GLY A 334 -17.09 3.69 -15.43
N LEU A 335 -16.91 3.43 -14.14
CA LEU A 335 -17.66 4.05 -13.04
C LEU A 335 -16.73 4.76 -12.06
N ALA A 336 -17.19 5.92 -11.60
CA ALA A 336 -16.52 6.70 -10.55
C ALA A 336 -17.39 6.80 -9.31
N PHE A 337 -16.80 6.48 -8.17
CA PHE A 337 -17.44 6.53 -6.86
C PHE A 337 -16.71 7.55 -5.97
N MET A 338 -17.48 8.45 -5.34
CA MET A 338 -16.92 9.49 -4.48
C MET A 338 -17.47 9.38 -3.06
N ILE A 339 -16.56 9.19 -2.10
CA ILE A 339 -16.91 9.08 -0.69
C ILE A 339 -17.23 10.47 -0.14
N CYS A 340 -18.39 10.56 0.48
CA CYS A 340 -18.88 11.75 1.16
C CYS A 340 -18.77 11.53 2.67
N CYS A 341 -17.82 12.21 3.31
CA CYS A 341 -17.65 12.17 4.76
C CYS A 341 -18.73 13.02 5.42
N ASP A 342 -19.91 12.44 5.63
CA ASP A 342 -21.13 13.08 6.14
C ASP A 342 -21.60 12.54 7.50
N ASP A 343 -20.76 11.77 8.20
CA ASP A 343 -21.06 11.18 9.50
C ASP A 343 -20.19 11.75 10.63
N ASN A 344 -20.59 12.89 11.15
CA ASN A 344 -19.89 13.50 12.28
C ASN A 344 -20.04 12.75 13.61
N THR A 345 -20.83 11.69 13.66
CA THR A 345 -20.97 10.86 14.86
C THR A 345 -19.86 9.82 14.97
N ARG A 346 -19.47 9.23 13.84
CA ARG A 346 -18.51 8.12 13.78
C ARG A 346 -17.17 8.52 13.17
N GLU A 347 -17.13 9.66 12.44
CA GLU A 347 -15.93 10.19 11.80
C GLU A 347 -15.83 11.72 12.00
N LYS A 348 -14.65 12.29 11.86
CA LYS A 348 -14.45 13.73 11.82
C LYS A 348 -14.64 14.24 10.40
N CYS A 349 -15.83 14.76 10.11
CA CYS A 349 -16.25 15.15 8.78
C CYS A 349 -16.34 16.67 8.61
N ASN A 350 -16.11 17.15 7.38
CA ASN A 350 -16.55 18.47 6.93
C ASN A 350 -17.84 18.30 6.12
N ILE A 351 -18.98 18.58 6.77
CA ILE A 351 -20.32 18.36 6.19
C ILE A 351 -20.54 19.22 4.93
N GLN A 352 -20.00 20.44 4.88
CA GLN A 352 -20.13 21.30 3.70
C GLN A 352 -19.39 20.72 2.50
N LYS A 353 -18.18 20.18 2.71
CA LYS A 353 -17.43 19.47 1.65
C LYS A 353 -18.16 18.21 1.19
N ALA A 354 -18.76 17.47 2.10
CA ALA A 354 -19.54 16.28 1.78
C ALA A 354 -20.78 16.59 0.92
N GLU A 355 -21.54 17.61 1.28
CA GLU A 355 -22.69 18.08 0.49
C GLU A 355 -22.25 18.61 -0.89
N GLN A 356 -21.16 19.38 -0.96
CA GLN A 356 -20.61 19.82 -2.24
C GLN A 356 -20.21 18.63 -3.13
N MET A 357 -19.60 17.60 -2.56
CA MET A 357 -19.23 16.40 -3.31
C MET A 357 -20.46 15.66 -3.86
N LYS A 358 -21.57 15.61 -3.09
CA LYS A 358 -22.83 15.03 -3.58
C LYS A 358 -23.38 15.80 -4.78
N GLU A 359 -23.32 17.13 -4.76
CA GLU A 359 -23.72 17.96 -5.89
C GLU A 359 -22.80 17.76 -7.10
N ASP A 360 -21.49 17.67 -6.87
CA ASP A 360 -20.51 17.39 -7.93
C ASP A 360 -20.73 16.00 -8.54
N CYS A 361 -21.05 15.00 -7.73
CA CYS A 361 -21.44 13.67 -8.23
C CYS A 361 -22.63 13.74 -9.16
N LYS A 362 -23.70 14.45 -8.75
CA LYS A 362 -24.89 14.64 -9.57
C LYS A 362 -24.59 15.35 -10.90
N LYS A 363 -23.73 16.39 -10.84
CA LYS A 363 -23.35 17.16 -12.03
C LYS A 363 -22.51 16.35 -13.01
N ASN A 364 -21.59 15.54 -12.51
CA ASN A 364 -20.60 14.82 -13.33
C ASN A 364 -20.99 13.36 -13.62
N GLY A 365 -22.10 12.87 -13.08
CA GLY A 365 -22.53 11.48 -13.23
C GLY A 365 -21.74 10.49 -12.38
N TRP A 366 -21.02 10.95 -11.37
CA TRP A 366 -20.35 10.10 -10.41
C TRP A 366 -21.35 9.53 -9.40
N ILE A 367 -20.97 8.47 -8.70
CA ILE A 367 -21.81 7.79 -7.72
C ILE A 367 -21.34 8.18 -6.32
N PRO A 368 -22.14 8.93 -5.53
CA PRO A 368 -21.78 9.25 -4.16
C PRO A 368 -21.89 8.02 -3.25
N ILE A 369 -20.99 7.94 -2.28
CA ILE A 369 -21.03 6.98 -1.17
C ILE A 369 -21.13 7.78 0.12
N SER A 370 -22.24 7.69 0.83
CA SER A 370 -22.46 8.33 2.13
C SER A 370 -21.88 7.47 3.26
N MET A 371 -20.94 7.98 4.03
CA MET A 371 -20.46 7.25 5.22
C MET A 371 -21.58 7.02 6.22
N LYS A 372 -22.51 7.97 6.34
CA LYS A 372 -23.65 7.92 7.27
C LYS A 372 -24.73 6.95 6.83
N ASP A 373 -25.14 7.04 5.57
CA ASP A 373 -26.33 6.36 5.09
C ASP A 373 -26.02 5.00 4.46
N ASP A 374 -24.84 4.82 3.86
CA ASP A 374 -24.48 3.61 3.12
C ASP A 374 -23.67 2.60 3.95
N TRP A 375 -23.05 3.02 5.05
CA TRP A 375 -22.22 2.15 5.87
C TRP A 375 -22.82 1.84 7.24
N THR A 376 -22.65 0.58 7.69
CA THR A 376 -23.07 0.15 9.04
C THR A 376 -22.02 0.55 10.09
N THR A 377 -20.76 0.55 9.73
CA THR A 377 -19.61 0.95 10.57
C THR A 377 -18.56 1.64 9.73
N ILE A 378 -17.65 2.41 10.35
CA ILE A 378 -16.49 2.99 9.67
C ILE A 378 -15.22 2.17 9.97
N TYR A 379 -14.87 1.99 11.25
CA TYR A 379 -13.64 1.32 11.70
C TYR A 379 -13.89 -0.03 12.39
N GLY A 380 -15.15 -0.40 12.67
CA GLY A 380 -15.55 -1.53 13.47
C GLY A 380 -16.37 -1.10 14.70
N GLU A 381 -16.93 -2.08 15.41
CA GLU A 381 -17.90 -1.81 16.50
C GLU A 381 -17.21 -1.27 17.79
N ASN A 382 -15.94 -1.57 17.98
CA ASN A 382 -15.21 -1.22 19.21
C ASN A 382 -14.50 0.15 19.15
N VAL A 383 -14.49 0.81 18.01
CA VAL A 383 -13.87 2.13 17.84
C VAL A 383 -14.88 3.22 18.16
N ILE A 384 -14.53 4.10 19.06
CA ILE A 384 -15.41 5.19 19.55
C ILE A 384 -14.73 6.52 19.24
N LYS A 385 -15.42 7.38 18.52
CA LYS A 385 -15.00 8.78 18.34
C LYS A 385 -15.15 9.54 19.65
N LYS A 386 -14.13 10.33 20.04
CA LYS A 386 -14.14 11.21 21.21
C LYS A 386 -14.85 12.52 20.95
#